data_a139be77f91dd0feabd5af9f728e5dc4
#
_entry.id   a139be77f91dd0feabd5af9f728e5dc4
#
_cell.length_a   1.000
_cell.length_b   1.000
_cell.length_c   1.000
_cell.angle_alpha   90.00
_cell.angle_beta   90.00
_cell.angle_gamma   90.00
#
_symmetry.space_group_name_H-M   'P 1'
#
loop_
_entity.id
_entity.type
_entity.pdbx_description
1 polymer ?
#
loop_
_entity_poly.entity_id
_entity_poly.type
_entity_poly.pdbx_seq_one_letter_code
_entity_poly.pdbx_strand_id
1 'polypeptide(L)'
;MKLAFVFPGQGSQQVGMLGDFADDPAVRAAFAEASAALGNDLWTLAAAGPADALNLTRNTQPVMLTADVALWRAWREAGGPAPALVAGHSLGEYAALVAAGALTLADAVPLVRFRAEAMQDAVPAGVGAMAAIMGGDEAAVADACRDAAQGEIVEPVNFNGPGQIVIAGHRTAVERAIVAAKARGAKRGLLLPVSAPFHSSLLKPAAERLAARLADVAVAAPAIPVVHNVDVAMHAAPADIRAALARQAASAVRWTETVQAFVAQGVTHVVECGPGKVLSGLARRIDETLTVYALGDRAGFDEALAALKGS
;
A
#
# COMPACT_ATOMS: atom_id res chain seq x y z
N MET A 1 14.90 9.00 -19.80
CA MET A 1 14.46 8.63 -18.45
C MET A 1 13.13 7.88 -18.52
N LYS A 2 12.96 6.77 -17.79
CA LYS A 2 11.64 6.10 -17.65
C LYS A 2 11.25 6.12 -16.18
N LEU A 3 10.08 6.67 -15.88
CA LEU A 3 9.60 7.01 -14.55
C LEU A 3 8.49 6.06 -14.12
N ALA A 4 8.53 5.60 -12.87
CA ALA A 4 7.42 4.94 -12.19
C ALA A 4 7.00 5.72 -10.94
N PHE A 5 5.70 5.73 -10.63
CA PHE A 5 5.18 6.24 -9.37
C PHE A 5 4.72 5.09 -8.48
N VAL A 6 5.04 5.20 -7.21
CA VAL A 6 4.60 4.24 -6.20
C VAL A 6 3.83 4.93 -5.08
N PHE A 7 2.77 4.29 -4.62
CA PHE A 7 1.85 4.84 -3.63
C PHE A 7 1.93 4.01 -2.34
N PRO A 8 2.26 4.63 -1.19
CA PRO A 8 2.37 3.92 0.07
C PRO A 8 1.01 3.46 0.59
N GLY A 9 1.04 2.52 1.51
CA GLY A 9 -0.14 2.02 2.20
C GLY A 9 -0.17 2.36 3.68
N GLN A 10 -0.97 1.60 4.43
CA GLN A 10 -1.04 1.68 5.88
C GLN A 10 0.34 1.43 6.52
N GLY A 11 0.69 2.25 7.50
CA GLY A 11 1.98 2.27 8.18
C GLY A 11 2.81 3.53 7.88
N SER A 12 2.43 4.29 6.84
CA SER A 12 3.08 5.57 6.50
C SER A 12 2.33 6.78 7.05
N GLN A 13 1.12 6.58 7.66
CA GLN A 13 0.35 7.67 8.24
C GLN A 13 0.99 8.24 9.51
N GLN A 14 0.85 9.55 9.66
CA GLN A 14 1.30 10.26 10.84
C GLN A 14 0.42 11.51 11.01
N VAL A 15 0.03 11.85 12.25
CA VAL A 15 -0.67 13.11 12.53
C VAL A 15 0.23 14.27 12.12
N GLY A 16 -0.35 15.23 11.40
CA GLY A 16 0.39 16.36 10.81
C GLY A 16 1.01 16.07 9.44
N MET A 17 0.83 14.85 8.89
CA MET A 17 1.27 14.57 7.52
C MET A 17 0.65 15.57 6.54
N LEU A 18 1.40 15.92 5.49
CA LEU A 18 1.04 16.96 4.51
C LEU A 18 0.90 18.38 5.10
N GLY A 19 1.41 18.66 6.31
CA GLY A 19 1.41 20.01 6.89
C GLY A 19 2.03 21.05 5.98
N ASP A 20 3.12 20.71 5.27
CA ASP A 20 3.78 21.58 4.29
C ASP A 20 2.91 21.90 3.05
N PHE A 21 1.82 21.17 2.86
CA PHE A 21 0.87 21.33 1.76
C PHE A 21 -0.51 21.83 2.22
N ALA A 22 -0.60 22.33 3.46
CA ALA A 22 -1.87 22.77 4.05
C ALA A 22 -2.58 23.86 3.24
N ASP A 23 -1.85 24.72 2.56
CA ASP A 23 -2.36 25.79 1.72
C ASP A 23 -2.36 25.44 0.22
N ASP A 24 -1.97 24.23 -0.15
CA ASP A 24 -1.96 23.80 -1.55
C ASP A 24 -3.40 23.52 -2.03
N PRO A 25 -3.86 24.23 -3.10
CA PRO A 25 -5.24 24.11 -3.57
C PRO A 25 -5.62 22.70 -4.04
N ALA A 26 -4.69 21.97 -4.69
CA ALA A 26 -4.95 20.60 -5.17
C ALA A 26 -5.12 19.64 -3.99
N VAL A 27 -4.28 19.79 -2.95
CA VAL A 27 -4.36 18.99 -1.74
C VAL A 27 -5.66 19.27 -0.99
N ARG A 28 -6.02 20.54 -0.80
CA ARG A 28 -7.28 20.92 -0.15
C ARG A 28 -8.51 20.43 -0.90
N ALA A 29 -8.51 20.53 -2.25
CA ALA A 29 -9.60 20.05 -3.08
C ALA A 29 -9.78 18.53 -3.00
N ALA A 30 -8.68 17.76 -3.00
CA ALA A 30 -8.73 16.31 -2.87
C ALA A 30 -9.32 15.88 -1.51
N PHE A 31 -8.88 16.51 -0.41
CA PHE A 31 -9.43 16.23 0.91
C PHE A 31 -10.91 16.66 1.04
N ALA A 32 -11.30 17.77 0.43
CA ALA A 32 -12.71 18.20 0.41
C ALA A 32 -13.60 17.21 -0.34
N GLU A 33 -13.17 16.73 -1.54
CA GLU A 33 -13.87 15.72 -2.33
C GLU A 33 -14.03 14.41 -1.55
N ALA A 34 -12.93 13.92 -0.97
CA ALA A 34 -12.92 12.68 -0.21
C ALA A 34 -13.78 12.77 1.06
N SER A 35 -13.71 13.89 1.77
CA SER A 35 -14.54 14.14 2.96
C SER A 35 -16.02 14.20 2.63
N ALA A 36 -16.39 14.82 1.51
CA ALA A 36 -17.77 14.85 1.02
C ALA A 36 -18.28 13.45 0.66
N ALA A 37 -17.46 12.65 -0.04
CA ALA A 37 -17.80 11.28 -0.45
C ALA A 37 -18.01 10.34 0.76
N LEU A 38 -17.29 10.56 1.86
CA LEU A 38 -17.35 9.71 3.05
C LEU A 38 -18.28 10.25 4.16
N GLY A 39 -18.61 11.54 4.11
CA GLY A 39 -19.36 12.21 5.16
C GLY A 39 -18.57 12.47 6.44
N ASN A 40 -17.22 12.50 6.37
CA ASN A 40 -16.32 12.71 7.51
C ASN A 40 -15.18 13.65 7.12
N ASP A 41 -14.75 14.51 8.04
CA ASP A 41 -13.61 15.41 7.84
C ASP A 41 -12.28 14.63 7.91
N LEU A 42 -11.75 14.25 6.74
CA LEU A 42 -10.51 13.53 6.62
C LEU A 42 -9.29 14.45 6.79
N TRP A 43 -9.43 15.75 6.47
CA TRP A 43 -8.32 16.69 6.64
C TRP A 43 -8.00 16.91 8.12
N THR A 44 -9.01 17.21 8.94
CA THR A 44 -8.80 17.39 10.38
C THR A 44 -8.20 16.14 11.02
N LEU A 45 -8.66 14.95 10.60
CA LEU A 45 -8.08 13.70 11.09
C LEU A 45 -6.61 13.52 10.69
N ALA A 46 -6.23 13.87 9.46
CA ALA A 46 -4.85 13.80 8.98
C ALA A 46 -3.96 14.85 9.67
N ALA A 47 -4.43 16.08 9.79
CA ALA A 47 -3.65 17.22 10.26
C ALA A 47 -3.55 17.30 11.80
N ALA A 48 -4.64 16.99 12.51
CA ALA A 48 -4.76 17.19 13.94
C ALA A 48 -5.02 15.89 14.75
N GLY A 49 -5.36 14.79 14.09
CA GLY A 49 -5.63 13.50 14.73
C GLY A 49 -7.00 13.44 15.44
N PRO A 50 -7.12 12.70 16.54
CA PRO A 50 -6.05 12.10 17.35
C PRO A 50 -5.40 10.87 16.68
N ALA A 51 -4.17 10.54 17.08
CA ALA A 51 -3.38 9.44 16.52
C ALA A 51 -4.10 8.09 16.60
N ASP A 52 -4.75 7.79 17.72
CA ASP A 52 -5.48 6.54 17.89
C ASP A 52 -6.63 6.40 16.90
N ALA A 53 -7.33 7.50 16.60
CA ALA A 53 -8.38 7.49 15.59
C ALA A 53 -7.80 7.34 14.17
N LEU A 54 -6.68 8.01 13.85
CA LEU A 54 -6.00 7.89 12.58
C LEU A 54 -5.50 6.45 12.34
N ASN A 55 -5.04 5.76 13.38
CA ASN A 55 -4.49 4.42 13.31
C ASN A 55 -5.54 3.30 13.25
N LEU A 56 -6.83 3.61 13.42
CA LEU A 56 -7.89 2.65 13.12
C LEU A 56 -7.91 2.39 11.61
N THR A 57 -7.78 1.14 11.18
CA THR A 57 -7.65 0.79 9.75
C THR A 57 -8.77 1.35 8.89
N ARG A 58 -10.01 1.42 9.44
CA ARG A 58 -11.17 2.03 8.79
C ARG A 58 -10.99 3.52 8.48
N ASN A 59 -10.16 4.22 9.25
CA ASN A 59 -9.82 5.63 9.05
C ASN A 59 -8.51 5.79 8.29
N THR A 60 -7.50 4.95 8.61
CA THR A 60 -6.19 4.98 7.95
C THR A 60 -6.33 4.83 6.43
N GLN A 61 -7.13 3.86 5.97
CA GLN A 61 -7.22 3.58 4.54
C GLN A 61 -7.80 4.75 3.73
N PRO A 62 -8.94 5.36 4.09
CA PRO A 62 -9.44 6.54 3.39
C PRO A 62 -8.49 7.74 3.45
N VAL A 63 -7.88 8.00 4.60
CA VAL A 63 -6.97 9.14 4.79
C VAL A 63 -5.72 8.97 3.94
N MET A 64 -5.10 7.78 3.94
CA MET A 64 -3.90 7.50 3.14
C MET A 64 -4.18 7.57 1.64
N LEU A 65 -5.27 6.95 1.18
CA LEU A 65 -5.69 7.07 -0.22
C LEU A 65 -5.85 8.54 -0.63
N THR A 66 -6.50 9.35 0.22
CA THR A 66 -6.71 10.77 -0.05
C THR A 66 -5.39 11.55 -0.10
N ALA A 67 -4.47 11.27 0.84
CA ALA A 67 -3.17 11.91 0.90
C ALA A 67 -2.31 11.60 -0.34
N ASP A 68 -2.29 10.35 -0.78
CA ASP A 68 -1.58 9.90 -1.97
C ASP A 68 -2.12 10.59 -3.23
N VAL A 69 -3.44 10.61 -3.40
CA VAL A 69 -4.10 11.25 -4.55
C VAL A 69 -3.94 12.78 -4.50
N ALA A 70 -3.95 13.37 -3.31
CA ALA A 70 -3.73 14.81 -3.14
C ALA A 70 -2.33 15.22 -3.63
N LEU A 71 -1.29 14.50 -3.23
CA LEU A 71 0.08 14.74 -3.71
C LEU A 71 0.23 14.45 -5.21
N TRP A 72 -0.45 13.43 -5.73
CA TRP A 72 -0.49 13.17 -7.16
C TRP A 72 -1.10 14.34 -7.93
N ARG A 73 -2.21 14.91 -7.48
CA ARG A 73 -2.85 16.07 -8.11
C ARG A 73 -1.95 17.30 -8.04
N ALA A 74 -1.34 17.59 -6.87
CA ALA A 74 -0.39 18.69 -6.71
C ALA A 74 0.81 18.52 -7.66
N TRP A 75 1.36 17.31 -7.79
CA TRP A 75 2.42 17.01 -8.76
C TRP A 75 2.03 17.33 -10.19
N ARG A 76 0.82 16.91 -10.60
CA ARG A 76 0.31 17.17 -11.96
C ARG A 76 0.07 18.65 -12.22
N GLU A 77 -0.51 19.38 -11.26
CA GLU A 77 -0.73 20.83 -11.34
C GLU A 77 0.58 21.62 -11.38
N ALA A 78 1.60 21.16 -10.65
CA ALA A 78 2.94 21.73 -10.71
C ALA A 78 3.66 21.45 -12.05
N GLY A 79 3.04 20.69 -12.96
CA GLY A 79 3.60 20.33 -14.26
C GLY A 79 4.66 19.23 -14.18
N GLY A 80 4.60 18.39 -13.15
CA GLY A 80 5.46 17.22 -13.02
C GLY A 80 5.18 16.20 -14.14
N PRO A 81 6.22 15.48 -14.65
CA PRO A 81 6.08 14.54 -15.73
C PRO A 81 5.19 13.35 -15.35
N ALA A 82 4.50 12.81 -16.35
CA ALA A 82 3.71 11.60 -16.20
C ALA A 82 4.61 10.36 -16.12
N PRO A 83 4.32 9.38 -15.22
CA PRO A 83 5.04 8.13 -15.19
C PRO A 83 4.64 7.20 -16.34
N ALA A 84 5.54 6.29 -16.71
CA ALA A 84 5.26 5.20 -17.64
C ALA A 84 4.49 4.06 -16.97
N LEU A 85 4.64 3.89 -15.66
CA LEU A 85 4.03 2.84 -14.85
C LEU A 85 3.68 3.37 -13.47
N VAL A 86 2.66 2.78 -12.86
CA VAL A 86 2.31 3.04 -11.46
C VAL A 86 2.10 1.72 -10.71
N ALA A 87 2.36 1.72 -9.42
CA ALA A 87 1.96 0.66 -8.49
C ALA A 87 1.70 1.26 -7.11
N GLY A 88 1.01 0.52 -6.26
CA GLY A 88 0.85 0.90 -4.87
C GLY A 88 0.96 -0.31 -3.96
N HIS A 89 1.44 -0.11 -2.75
CA HIS A 89 1.57 -1.18 -1.77
C HIS A 89 0.26 -1.37 -1.02
N SER A 90 -0.38 -2.53 -1.18
CA SER A 90 -1.66 -2.87 -0.53
C SER A 90 -2.73 -1.80 -0.79
N LEU A 91 -3.05 -0.95 0.20
CA LEU A 91 -3.97 0.18 0.04
C LEU A 91 -3.53 1.13 -1.08
N GLY A 92 -2.25 1.39 -1.22
CA GLY A 92 -1.71 2.28 -2.25
C GLY A 92 -2.05 1.86 -3.68
N GLU A 93 -2.41 0.59 -3.92
CA GLU A 93 -2.87 0.12 -5.24
C GLU A 93 -4.15 0.83 -5.67
N TYR A 94 -5.03 1.19 -4.73
CA TYR A 94 -6.22 2.00 -5.02
C TYR A 94 -5.84 3.44 -5.40
N ALA A 95 -4.83 4.03 -4.76
CA ALA A 95 -4.29 5.33 -5.15
C ALA A 95 -3.66 5.29 -6.55
N ALA A 96 -2.92 4.23 -6.87
CA ALA A 96 -2.37 3.99 -8.20
C ALA A 96 -3.48 3.91 -9.26
N LEU A 97 -4.59 3.23 -8.98
CA LEU A 97 -5.75 3.14 -9.88
C LEU A 97 -6.46 4.49 -10.05
N VAL A 98 -6.55 5.31 -9.01
CA VAL A 98 -7.08 6.68 -9.12
C VAL A 98 -6.13 7.55 -9.95
N ALA A 99 -4.83 7.49 -9.71
CA ALA A 99 -3.82 8.22 -10.49
C ALA A 99 -3.81 7.82 -11.97
N ALA A 100 -4.09 6.54 -12.25
CA ALA A 100 -4.21 6.00 -13.61
C ALA A 100 -5.58 6.27 -14.26
N GLY A 101 -6.53 6.89 -13.56
CA GLY A 101 -7.87 7.17 -14.08
C GLY A 101 -8.80 5.97 -14.16
N ALA A 102 -8.44 4.84 -13.56
CA ALA A 102 -9.28 3.64 -13.51
C ALA A 102 -10.39 3.73 -12.46
N LEU A 103 -10.19 4.51 -11.40
CA LEU A 103 -11.17 4.84 -10.35
C LEU A 103 -11.27 6.35 -10.18
N THR A 104 -12.44 6.85 -9.77
CA THR A 104 -12.55 8.22 -9.24
C THR A 104 -12.18 8.22 -7.76
N LEU A 105 -11.70 9.35 -7.23
CA LEU A 105 -11.44 9.46 -5.79
C LEU A 105 -12.74 9.32 -4.99
N ALA A 106 -13.83 9.88 -5.48
CA ALA A 106 -15.14 9.82 -4.86
C ALA A 106 -15.68 8.38 -4.70
N ASP A 107 -15.40 7.48 -5.67
CA ASP A 107 -15.76 6.07 -5.57
C ASP A 107 -14.76 5.26 -4.75
N ALA A 108 -13.47 5.59 -4.85
CA ALA A 108 -12.39 4.84 -4.18
C ALA A 108 -12.41 5.04 -2.65
N VAL A 109 -12.75 6.23 -2.16
CA VAL A 109 -12.75 6.54 -0.71
C VAL A 109 -13.75 5.68 0.06
N PRO A 110 -15.04 5.59 -0.31
CA PRO A 110 -15.97 4.69 0.36
C PRO A 110 -15.65 3.20 0.11
N LEU A 111 -15.04 2.86 -1.02
CA LEU A 111 -14.60 1.50 -1.32
C LEU A 111 -13.49 1.05 -0.37
N VAL A 112 -12.45 1.87 -0.12
CA VAL A 112 -11.38 1.51 0.81
C VAL A 112 -11.83 1.56 2.28
N ARG A 113 -12.84 2.38 2.63
CA ARG A 113 -13.51 2.30 3.92
C ARG A 113 -14.17 0.94 4.09
N PHE A 114 -14.95 0.50 3.11
CA PHE A 114 -15.58 -0.82 3.10
C PHE A 114 -14.53 -1.94 3.18
N ARG A 115 -13.43 -1.83 2.39
CA ARG A 115 -12.30 -2.76 2.44
C ARG A 115 -11.74 -2.88 3.85
N ALA A 116 -11.46 -1.75 4.49
CA ALA A 116 -10.92 -1.71 5.84
C ALA A 116 -11.84 -2.40 6.86
N GLU A 117 -13.13 -2.14 6.80
CA GLU A 117 -14.14 -2.76 7.66
C GLU A 117 -14.26 -4.25 7.38
N ALA A 118 -14.36 -4.67 6.11
CA ALA A 118 -14.40 -6.08 5.75
C ALA A 118 -13.18 -6.87 6.23
N MET A 119 -11.98 -6.28 6.10
CA MET A 119 -10.73 -6.89 6.58
C MET A 119 -10.66 -6.96 8.12
N GLN A 120 -11.18 -5.93 8.80
CA GLN A 120 -11.23 -5.90 10.27
C GLN A 120 -12.21 -6.94 10.83
N ASP A 121 -13.36 -7.09 10.18
CA ASP A 121 -14.44 -8.00 10.61
C ASP A 121 -14.14 -9.47 10.29
N ALA A 122 -13.22 -9.75 9.36
CA ALA A 122 -12.94 -11.11 8.89
C ALA A 122 -12.38 -12.03 9.98
N VAL A 123 -11.71 -11.45 10.99
CA VAL A 123 -11.09 -12.20 12.08
C VAL A 123 -11.41 -11.49 13.39
N PRO A 124 -11.90 -12.18 14.43
CA PRO A 124 -12.14 -11.59 15.74
C PRO A 124 -10.89 -10.90 16.30
N ALA A 125 -11.10 -9.79 17.02
CA ALA A 125 -10.01 -9.05 17.62
C ALA A 125 -9.15 -9.94 18.54
N GLY A 126 -7.83 -9.85 18.38
CA GLY A 126 -6.86 -10.61 19.17
C GLY A 126 -6.56 -12.04 18.66
N VAL A 127 -7.35 -12.57 17.74
CA VAL A 127 -7.12 -13.89 17.13
C VAL A 127 -5.98 -13.85 16.10
N GLY A 128 -5.94 -12.79 15.28
CA GLY A 128 -4.91 -12.60 14.26
C GLY A 128 -3.75 -11.75 14.74
N ALA A 129 -2.60 -11.89 14.07
CA ALA A 129 -1.43 -11.04 14.23
C ALA A 129 -0.62 -10.95 12.94
N MET A 130 0.27 -9.96 12.90
CA MET A 130 1.32 -9.83 11.88
C MET A 130 2.67 -9.60 12.54
N ALA A 131 3.74 -10.03 11.88
CA ALA A 131 5.09 -9.76 12.33
C ALA A 131 6.03 -9.46 11.15
N ALA A 132 6.93 -8.49 11.35
CA ALA A 132 8.02 -8.24 10.42
C ALA A 132 9.20 -9.14 10.76
N ILE A 133 9.65 -9.95 9.80
CA ILE A 133 10.84 -10.79 9.87
C ILE A 133 11.96 -10.09 9.09
N MET A 134 13.08 -9.85 9.77
CA MET A 134 14.22 -9.14 9.23
C MET A 134 15.42 -10.04 9.13
N GLY A 135 16.10 -10.05 7.97
CA GLY A 135 17.38 -10.73 7.76
C GLY A 135 17.29 -12.21 7.40
N GLY A 136 16.08 -12.75 7.15
CA GLY A 136 15.89 -14.11 6.60
C GLY A 136 15.68 -14.07 5.09
N ASP A 137 16.01 -15.16 4.40
CA ASP A 137 15.58 -15.36 3.02
C ASP A 137 14.12 -15.85 2.94
N GLU A 138 13.52 -15.74 1.76
CA GLU A 138 12.10 -16.06 1.56
C GLU A 138 11.77 -17.52 1.82
N ALA A 139 12.64 -18.44 1.40
CA ALA A 139 12.43 -19.86 1.59
C ALA A 139 12.50 -20.24 3.08
N ALA A 140 13.49 -19.71 3.80
CA ALA A 140 13.63 -19.93 5.24
C ALA A 140 12.43 -19.40 6.04
N VAL A 141 11.90 -18.23 5.67
CA VAL A 141 10.69 -17.67 6.31
C VAL A 141 9.45 -18.49 5.98
N ALA A 142 9.29 -18.93 4.72
CA ALA A 142 8.18 -19.80 4.33
C ALA A 142 8.22 -21.15 5.06
N ASP A 143 9.40 -21.75 5.21
CA ASP A 143 9.60 -22.98 5.98
C ASP A 143 9.27 -22.77 7.45
N ALA A 144 9.72 -21.65 8.03
CA ALA A 144 9.38 -21.31 9.42
C ALA A 144 7.87 -21.19 9.64
N CYS A 145 7.15 -20.60 8.68
CA CYS A 145 5.68 -20.52 8.72
C CYS A 145 5.04 -21.91 8.64
N ARG A 146 5.49 -22.78 7.72
CA ARG A 146 4.96 -24.15 7.59
C ARG A 146 5.11 -24.96 8.88
N ASP A 147 6.28 -24.92 9.48
CA ASP A 147 6.57 -25.66 10.71
C ASP A 147 5.81 -25.09 11.92
N ALA A 148 5.59 -23.76 11.93
CA ALA A 148 4.89 -23.08 13.00
C ALA A 148 3.37 -23.21 12.91
N ALA A 149 2.81 -23.61 11.77
CA ALA A 149 1.37 -23.64 11.54
C ALA A 149 0.64 -24.58 12.51
N GLN A 150 1.09 -25.83 12.64
CA GLN A 150 0.55 -26.81 13.63
C GLN A 150 -0.99 -26.86 13.66
N GLY A 151 -1.63 -26.82 12.47
CA GLY A 151 -3.09 -26.81 12.33
C GLY A 151 -3.72 -25.40 12.33
N GLU A 152 -2.94 -24.35 12.59
CA GLU A 152 -3.33 -22.95 12.43
C GLU A 152 -2.79 -22.36 11.13
N ILE A 153 -3.16 -21.13 10.82
CA ILE A 153 -2.66 -20.41 9.64
C ILE A 153 -1.58 -19.42 10.08
N VAL A 154 -0.43 -19.47 9.40
CA VAL A 154 0.59 -18.42 9.37
C VAL A 154 1.31 -18.47 8.04
N GLU A 155 1.39 -17.34 7.34
CA GLU A 155 1.86 -17.24 5.95
C GLU A 155 2.74 -15.99 5.76
N PRO A 156 3.74 -16.03 4.85
CA PRO A 156 4.36 -14.82 4.34
C PRO A 156 3.35 -14.01 3.54
N VAL A 157 3.17 -12.75 3.89
CA VAL A 157 2.10 -11.91 3.31
C VAL A 157 2.61 -10.63 2.66
N ASN A 158 3.82 -10.13 2.99
CA ASN A 158 4.42 -9.01 2.27
C ASN A 158 5.90 -9.33 2.01
N PHE A 159 6.25 -9.43 0.75
CA PHE A 159 7.62 -9.57 0.27
C PHE A 159 8.16 -8.17 -0.03
N ASN A 160 8.62 -7.47 1.01
CA ASN A 160 8.91 -6.03 0.95
C ASN A 160 10.30 -5.70 0.38
N GLY A 161 11.21 -6.67 0.38
CA GLY A 161 12.57 -6.49 -0.12
C GLY A 161 13.51 -7.56 0.43
N PRO A 162 14.75 -7.61 -0.04
CA PRO A 162 15.74 -8.54 0.46
C PRO A 162 15.84 -8.52 1.99
N GLY A 163 15.56 -9.66 2.61
CA GLY A 163 15.60 -9.80 4.07
C GLY A 163 14.53 -9.01 4.83
N GLN A 164 13.42 -8.62 4.19
CA GLN A 164 12.30 -7.98 4.86
C GLN A 164 10.96 -8.58 4.41
N ILE A 165 10.43 -9.49 5.22
CA ILE A 165 9.19 -10.21 4.94
C ILE A 165 8.23 -10.01 6.11
N VAL A 166 6.96 -9.76 5.82
CA VAL A 166 5.91 -9.75 6.83
C VAL A 166 5.16 -11.07 6.77
N ILE A 167 4.93 -11.65 7.93
CA ILE A 167 4.11 -12.86 8.11
C ILE A 167 2.82 -12.48 8.82
N ALA A 168 1.73 -13.20 8.54
CA ALA A 168 0.43 -13.00 9.17
C ALA A 168 -0.32 -14.31 9.34
N GLY A 169 -1.22 -14.34 10.32
CA GLY A 169 -2.03 -15.52 10.61
C GLY A 169 -2.60 -15.48 12.02
N HIS A 170 -2.88 -16.64 12.59
CA HIS A 170 -3.25 -16.76 13.99
C HIS A 170 -2.09 -16.31 14.88
N ARG A 171 -2.40 -15.56 15.92
CA ARG A 171 -1.39 -14.95 16.82
C ARG A 171 -0.38 -15.96 17.34
N THR A 172 -0.85 -17.08 17.86
CA THR A 172 -0.01 -18.16 18.41
C THR A 172 0.92 -18.75 17.35
N ALA A 173 0.45 -18.96 16.13
CA ALA A 173 1.26 -19.44 15.02
C ALA A 173 2.28 -18.39 14.55
N VAL A 174 1.92 -17.10 14.52
CA VAL A 174 2.85 -16.00 14.22
C VAL A 174 3.97 -15.93 15.26
N GLU A 175 3.65 -16.06 16.55
CA GLU A 175 4.65 -16.06 17.63
C GLU A 175 5.61 -17.25 17.50
N ARG A 176 5.11 -18.47 17.21
CA ARG A 176 5.96 -19.63 16.91
C ARG A 176 6.82 -19.41 15.67
N ALA A 177 6.25 -18.82 14.61
CA ALA A 177 6.96 -18.55 13.36
C ALA A 177 8.11 -17.55 13.55
N ILE A 178 7.96 -16.55 14.44
CA ILE A 178 9.07 -15.65 14.82
C ILE A 178 10.23 -16.44 15.39
N VAL A 179 9.97 -17.38 16.29
CA VAL A 179 11.01 -18.23 16.92
C VAL A 179 11.66 -19.13 15.87
N ALA A 180 10.83 -19.80 15.05
CA ALA A 180 11.31 -20.68 13.99
C ALA A 180 12.14 -19.94 12.92
N ALA A 181 11.75 -18.71 12.55
CA ALA A 181 12.50 -17.89 11.61
C ALA A 181 13.88 -17.48 12.16
N LYS A 182 13.95 -17.12 13.44
CA LYS A 182 15.23 -16.83 14.11
C LYS A 182 16.15 -18.04 14.14
N ALA A 183 15.63 -19.24 14.42
CA ALA A 183 16.38 -20.48 14.36
C ALA A 183 16.93 -20.80 12.96
N ARG A 184 16.31 -20.21 11.90
CA ARG A 184 16.72 -20.33 10.49
C ARG A 184 17.54 -19.12 9.98
N GLY A 185 18.06 -18.29 10.88
CA GLY A 185 18.99 -17.21 10.53
C GLY A 185 18.34 -15.82 10.38
N ALA A 186 17.05 -15.66 10.63
CA ALA A 186 16.47 -14.32 10.70
C ALA A 186 17.06 -13.55 11.90
N LYS A 187 17.48 -12.30 11.65
CA LYS A 187 18.12 -11.46 12.68
C LYS A 187 17.11 -10.95 13.72
N ARG A 188 15.88 -10.66 13.27
CA ARG A 188 14.85 -10.06 14.10
C ARG A 188 13.45 -10.45 13.62
N GLY A 189 12.53 -10.67 14.57
CA GLY A 189 11.09 -10.79 14.32
C GLY A 189 10.35 -9.91 15.32
N LEU A 190 9.47 -9.04 14.83
CA LEU A 190 8.72 -8.06 15.61
C LEU A 190 7.24 -8.15 15.30
N LEU A 191 6.42 -8.32 16.32
CA LEU A 191 4.97 -8.14 16.19
C LEU A 191 4.65 -6.71 15.76
N LEU A 192 3.75 -6.58 14.81
CA LEU A 192 3.27 -5.28 14.32
C LEU A 192 2.02 -4.86 15.11
N PRO A 193 1.86 -3.55 15.41
CA PRO A 193 0.69 -3.02 16.09
C PRO A 193 -0.51 -2.89 15.13
N VAL A 194 -0.99 -4.02 14.61
CA VAL A 194 -2.11 -4.08 13.66
C VAL A 194 -3.27 -4.89 14.25
N SER A 195 -4.47 -4.61 13.76
CA SER A 195 -5.72 -5.14 14.30
C SER A 195 -6.21 -6.43 13.62
N ALA A 196 -5.62 -6.81 12.48
CA ALA A 196 -6.02 -7.99 11.71
C ALA A 196 -4.81 -8.61 10.98
N PRO A 197 -4.88 -9.90 10.62
CA PRO A 197 -3.83 -10.62 9.88
C PRO A 197 -3.93 -10.34 8.38
N PHE A 198 -3.68 -9.07 7.97
CA PHE A 198 -3.87 -8.60 6.61
C PHE A 198 -3.11 -9.48 5.61
N HIS A 199 -3.73 -9.69 4.43
CA HIS A 199 -3.17 -10.44 3.31
C HIS A 199 -2.99 -11.96 3.53
N SER A 200 -3.34 -12.50 4.70
CA SER A 200 -3.35 -13.95 4.91
C SER A 200 -4.65 -14.58 4.39
N SER A 201 -4.64 -15.90 4.24
CA SER A 201 -5.82 -16.68 3.83
C SER A 201 -6.99 -16.59 4.83
N LEU A 202 -6.76 -16.13 6.07
CA LEU A 202 -7.81 -15.79 7.03
C LEU A 202 -8.71 -14.65 6.54
N LEU A 203 -8.25 -13.84 5.58
CA LEU A 203 -9.03 -12.74 4.99
C LEU A 203 -9.88 -13.15 3.79
N LYS A 204 -10.01 -14.44 3.45
CA LYS A 204 -10.90 -14.89 2.37
C LYS A 204 -12.33 -14.35 2.49
N PRO A 205 -12.96 -14.33 3.69
CA PRO A 205 -14.30 -13.74 3.82
C PRO A 205 -14.33 -12.23 3.46
N ALA A 206 -13.28 -11.50 3.76
CA ALA A 206 -13.15 -10.10 3.34
C ALA A 206 -13.00 -9.95 1.83
N ALA A 207 -12.21 -10.83 1.20
CA ALA A 207 -12.03 -10.86 -0.26
C ALA A 207 -13.36 -11.13 -0.99
N GLU A 208 -14.19 -12.05 -0.48
CA GLU A 208 -15.51 -12.36 -1.03
C GLU A 208 -16.48 -11.17 -0.90
N ARG A 209 -16.53 -10.53 0.27
CA ARG A 209 -17.33 -9.29 0.48
C ARG A 209 -16.85 -8.18 -0.44
N LEU A 210 -15.54 -8.03 -0.61
CA LEU A 210 -14.95 -7.01 -1.48
C LEU A 210 -15.25 -7.29 -2.95
N ALA A 211 -15.22 -8.57 -3.39
CA ALA A 211 -15.60 -8.95 -4.74
C ALA A 211 -17.04 -8.55 -5.07
N ALA A 212 -17.97 -8.83 -4.14
CA ALA A 212 -19.37 -8.42 -4.27
C ALA A 212 -19.51 -6.89 -4.36
N ARG A 213 -18.80 -6.13 -3.50
CA ARG A 213 -18.83 -4.67 -3.52
C ARG A 213 -18.25 -4.08 -4.80
N LEU A 214 -17.15 -4.65 -5.31
CA LEU A 214 -16.48 -4.21 -6.54
C LEU A 214 -17.34 -4.39 -7.80
N ALA A 215 -18.31 -5.29 -7.78
CA ALA A 215 -19.24 -5.46 -8.90
C ALA A 215 -20.05 -4.20 -9.20
N ASP A 216 -20.35 -3.41 -8.16
CA ASP A 216 -21.14 -2.17 -8.25
C ASP A 216 -20.27 -0.91 -8.44
N VAL A 217 -18.93 -1.04 -8.43
CA VAL A 217 -18.01 0.08 -8.58
C VAL A 217 -17.68 0.30 -10.06
N ALA A 218 -17.77 1.55 -10.51
CA ALA A 218 -17.31 1.91 -11.84
C ALA A 218 -15.79 1.82 -11.92
N VAL A 219 -15.28 0.94 -12.78
CA VAL A 219 -13.85 0.77 -13.05
C VAL A 219 -13.65 0.97 -14.54
N ALA A 220 -12.74 1.89 -14.93
CA ALA A 220 -12.34 2.11 -16.30
C ALA A 220 -11.01 1.42 -16.64
N ALA A 221 -10.68 1.35 -17.92
CA ALA A 221 -9.33 0.97 -18.33
C ALA A 221 -8.34 2.05 -17.88
N PRO A 222 -7.21 1.69 -17.25
CA PRO A 222 -6.24 2.66 -16.78
C PRO A 222 -5.51 3.34 -17.94
N ALA A 223 -5.34 4.66 -17.86
CA ALA A 223 -4.57 5.44 -18.84
C ALA A 223 -3.05 5.28 -18.65
N ILE A 224 -2.61 4.88 -17.45
CA ILE A 224 -1.23 4.55 -17.11
C ILE A 224 -1.24 3.10 -16.62
N PRO A 225 -0.37 2.20 -17.14
CA PRO A 225 -0.32 0.83 -16.70
C PRO A 225 -0.10 0.71 -15.18
N VAL A 226 -0.95 -0.06 -14.51
CA VAL A 226 -0.88 -0.32 -13.07
C VAL A 226 -0.36 -1.74 -12.84
N VAL A 227 0.72 -1.89 -12.09
CA VAL A 227 1.22 -3.22 -11.69
C VAL A 227 0.52 -3.64 -10.41
N HIS A 228 -0.22 -4.75 -10.48
CA HIS A 228 -1.03 -5.26 -9.38
C HIS A 228 -0.21 -6.11 -8.40
N ASN A 229 -0.52 -6.01 -7.09
CA ASN A 229 0.25 -6.67 -6.02
C ASN A 229 0.18 -8.20 -6.08
N VAL A 230 -0.97 -8.74 -6.47
CA VAL A 230 -1.29 -10.17 -6.31
C VAL A 230 -0.60 -11.06 -7.34
N ASP A 231 -0.36 -10.55 -8.55
CA ASP A 231 0.14 -11.34 -9.68
C ASP A 231 1.27 -10.63 -10.48
N VAL A 232 1.63 -9.40 -10.07
CA VAL A 232 2.66 -8.57 -10.72
C VAL A 232 2.34 -8.32 -12.20
N ALA A 233 1.06 -8.38 -12.55
CA ALA A 233 0.56 -8.18 -13.91
C ALA A 233 -0.05 -6.78 -14.07
N MET A 234 -0.14 -6.33 -15.31
CA MET A 234 -0.83 -5.10 -15.69
C MET A 234 -2.14 -5.47 -16.38
N HIS A 235 -3.26 -5.20 -15.69
CA HIS A 235 -4.59 -5.48 -16.23
C HIS A 235 -5.18 -4.22 -16.85
N ALA A 236 -5.69 -4.34 -18.07
CA ALA A 236 -6.40 -3.26 -18.76
C ALA A 236 -7.93 -3.41 -18.68
N ALA A 237 -8.43 -4.65 -18.61
CA ALA A 237 -9.86 -4.89 -18.56
C ALA A 237 -10.42 -4.64 -17.15
N PRO A 238 -11.53 -3.89 -17.02
CA PRO A 238 -12.14 -3.61 -15.71
C PRO A 238 -12.49 -4.84 -14.89
N ALA A 239 -12.87 -5.95 -15.53
CA ALA A 239 -13.18 -7.20 -14.84
C ALA A 239 -11.95 -7.81 -14.17
N ASP A 240 -10.79 -7.78 -14.84
CA ASP A 240 -9.54 -8.34 -14.33
C ASP A 240 -8.99 -7.46 -13.17
N ILE A 241 -9.15 -6.12 -13.28
CA ILE A 241 -8.81 -5.19 -12.20
C ILE A 241 -9.63 -5.48 -10.96
N ARG A 242 -10.96 -5.63 -11.09
CA ARG A 242 -11.83 -6.00 -9.95
C ARG A 242 -11.42 -7.34 -9.33
N ALA A 243 -11.13 -8.33 -10.17
CA ALA A 243 -10.68 -9.64 -9.70
C ALA A 243 -9.33 -9.57 -8.97
N ALA A 244 -8.38 -8.79 -9.47
CA ALA A 244 -7.08 -8.58 -8.82
C ALA A 244 -7.24 -7.90 -7.45
N LEU A 245 -8.04 -6.82 -7.35
CA LEU A 245 -8.32 -6.12 -6.10
C LEU A 245 -9.01 -7.01 -5.05
N ALA A 246 -9.96 -7.83 -5.47
CA ALA A 246 -10.63 -8.76 -4.56
C ALA A 246 -9.64 -9.80 -4.01
N ARG A 247 -8.83 -10.42 -4.88
CA ARG A 247 -7.79 -11.40 -4.48
C ARG A 247 -6.73 -10.78 -3.59
N GLN A 248 -6.34 -9.53 -3.84
CA GLN A 248 -5.31 -8.80 -3.08
C GLN A 248 -5.59 -8.81 -1.57
N ALA A 249 -6.85 -8.72 -1.14
CA ALA A 249 -7.21 -8.67 0.27
C ALA A 249 -6.76 -9.90 1.07
N ALA A 250 -6.71 -11.08 0.44
CA ALA A 250 -6.37 -12.37 1.06
C ALA A 250 -5.14 -13.03 0.39
N SER A 251 -4.28 -12.25 -0.25
CA SER A 251 -3.09 -12.72 -0.95
C SER A 251 -1.89 -11.84 -0.66
N ALA A 252 -0.71 -12.40 -0.82
CA ALA A 252 0.53 -11.68 -0.55
C ALA A 252 0.74 -10.47 -1.46
N VAL A 253 1.33 -9.41 -0.89
CA VAL A 253 1.86 -8.26 -1.61
C VAL A 253 3.26 -8.61 -2.10
N ARG A 254 3.43 -8.78 -3.42
CA ARG A 254 4.67 -9.17 -4.09
C ARG A 254 5.50 -7.93 -4.45
N TRP A 255 5.86 -7.13 -3.44
CA TRP A 255 6.47 -5.82 -3.66
C TRP A 255 7.87 -5.90 -4.27
N THR A 256 8.70 -6.85 -3.82
CA THR A 256 10.02 -7.11 -4.41
C THR A 256 9.91 -7.34 -5.92
N GLU A 257 9.02 -8.23 -6.32
CA GLU A 257 8.80 -8.56 -7.72
C GLU A 257 8.19 -7.38 -8.51
N THR A 258 7.34 -6.57 -7.86
CA THR A 258 6.79 -5.35 -8.48
C THR A 258 7.90 -4.37 -8.86
N VAL A 259 8.85 -4.11 -7.95
CA VAL A 259 10.01 -3.23 -8.25
C VAL A 259 10.93 -3.86 -9.30
N GLN A 260 11.18 -5.17 -9.22
CA GLN A 260 11.96 -5.89 -10.24
C GLN A 260 11.29 -5.82 -11.63
N ALA A 261 9.95 -5.91 -11.70
CA ALA A 261 9.22 -5.73 -12.94
C ALA A 261 9.37 -4.31 -13.52
N PHE A 262 9.46 -3.29 -12.68
CA PHE A 262 9.79 -1.94 -13.12
C PHE A 262 11.16 -1.88 -13.80
N VAL A 263 12.18 -2.42 -13.14
CA VAL A 263 13.55 -2.47 -13.68
C VAL A 263 13.60 -3.23 -14.99
N ALA A 264 12.96 -4.40 -15.05
CA ALA A 264 12.87 -5.21 -16.27
C ALA A 264 12.20 -4.48 -17.44
N GLN A 265 11.31 -3.51 -17.14
CA GLN A 265 10.72 -2.63 -18.15
C GLN A 265 11.54 -1.37 -18.44
N GLY A 266 12.73 -1.24 -17.90
CA GLY A 266 13.63 -0.12 -18.12
C GLY A 266 13.32 1.13 -17.32
N VAL A 267 12.54 1.04 -16.22
CA VAL A 267 12.37 2.12 -15.27
C VAL A 267 13.72 2.42 -14.62
N THR A 268 14.07 3.70 -14.58
CA THR A 268 15.31 4.20 -13.98
C THR A 268 15.05 5.11 -12.78
N HIS A 269 13.83 5.63 -12.68
CA HIS A 269 13.44 6.58 -11.63
C HIS A 269 12.13 6.16 -10.99
N VAL A 270 12.08 6.16 -9.66
CA VAL A 270 10.88 5.85 -8.88
C VAL A 270 10.54 7.05 -7.99
N VAL A 271 9.28 7.45 -7.98
CA VAL A 271 8.77 8.52 -7.12
C VAL A 271 7.73 7.94 -6.18
N GLU A 272 7.98 8.03 -4.88
CA GLU A 272 6.97 7.72 -3.87
C GLU A 272 6.05 8.92 -3.68
N CYS A 273 4.79 8.73 -4.06
CA CYS A 273 3.74 9.74 -4.02
C CYS A 273 2.78 9.46 -2.87
N GLY A 274 3.08 10.01 -1.73
CA GLY A 274 2.33 9.80 -0.50
C GLY A 274 3.14 10.20 0.74
N PRO A 275 2.54 10.13 1.94
CA PRO A 275 3.22 10.41 3.19
C PRO A 275 4.36 9.43 3.47
N GLY A 276 5.46 9.93 4.03
CA GLY A 276 6.62 9.12 4.43
C GLY A 276 7.59 8.82 3.29
N LYS A 277 8.50 7.86 3.54
CA LYS A 277 9.60 7.47 2.62
C LYS A 277 9.84 5.95 2.68
N VAL A 278 8.80 5.17 2.95
CA VAL A 278 8.91 3.72 3.18
C VAL A 278 9.22 3.00 1.89
N LEU A 279 8.44 3.24 0.83
CA LEU A 279 8.62 2.57 -0.45
C LEU A 279 9.90 3.01 -1.16
N SER A 280 10.30 4.27 -0.97
CA SER A 280 11.58 4.80 -1.43
C SER A 280 12.76 4.02 -0.84
N GLY A 281 12.72 3.75 0.45
CA GLY A 281 13.72 2.94 1.13
C GLY A 281 13.72 1.48 0.68
N LEU A 282 12.55 0.92 0.39
CA LEU A 282 12.42 -0.44 -0.14
C LEU A 282 12.93 -0.54 -1.57
N ALA A 283 12.56 0.39 -2.45
CA ALA A 283 12.98 0.40 -3.85
C ALA A 283 14.51 0.42 -3.99
N ARG A 284 15.20 1.32 -3.26
CA ARG A 284 16.67 1.37 -3.24
C ARG A 284 17.33 0.09 -2.72
N ARG A 285 16.66 -0.63 -1.84
CA ARG A 285 17.18 -1.90 -1.29
C ARG A 285 16.95 -3.08 -2.22
N ILE A 286 15.88 -3.02 -3.02
CA ILE A 286 15.55 -4.05 -4.02
C ILE A 286 16.46 -3.90 -5.24
N ASP A 287 16.68 -2.65 -5.69
CA ASP A 287 17.59 -2.36 -6.81
C ASP A 287 18.28 -1.00 -6.57
N GLU A 288 19.60 -1.04 -6.36
CA GLU A 288 20.42 0.14 -6.08
C GLU A 288 20.65 1.05 -7.30
N THR A 289 20.34 0.58 -8.51
CA THR A 289 20.46 1.38 -9.74
C THR A 289 19.33 2.38 -9.91
N LEU A 290 18.25 2.24 -9.15
CA LEU A 290 17.11 3.15 -9.20
C LEU A 290 17.42 4.49 -8.53
N THR A 291 17.17 5.57 -9.25
CA THR A 291 17.07 6.90 -8.65
C THR A 291 15.69 7.07 -8.03
N VAL A 292 15.65 7.43 -6.74
CA VAL A 292 14.38 7.41 -5.98
C VAL A 292 14.14 8.75 -5.31
N TYR A 293 12.92 9.29 -5.49
CA TYR A 293 12.41 10.50 -4.84
C TYR A 293 11.19 10.18 -3.98
N ALA A 294 10.87 11.06 -3.03
CA ALA A 294 9.66 10.96 -2.21
C ALA A 294 9.01 12.33 -2.06
N LEU A 295 7.70 12.40 -2.29
CA LEU A 295 6.91 13.64 -2.31
C LEU A 295 6.28 13.99 -0.95
N GLY A 296 6.54 13.21 0.09
CA GLY A 296 5.83 13.30 1.38
C GLY A 296 6.08 14.60 2.18
N ASP A 297 7.11 15.37 1.84
CA ASP A 297 7.39 16.71 2.36
C ASP A 297 7.70 17.68 1.21
N ARG A 298 7.63 18.98 1.49
CA ARG A 298 7.81 20.04 0.47
C ARG A 298 9.20 20.01 -0.16
N ALA A 299 10.22 19.74 0.64
CA ALA A 299 11.60 19.70 0.16
C ALA A 299 11.81 18.56 -0.86
N GLY A 300 11.32 17.35 -0.55
CA GLY A 300 11.37 16.21 -1.47
C GLY A 300 10.53 16.40 -2.73
N PHE A 301 9.37 17.06 -2.59
CA PHE A 301 8.52 17.41 -3.72
C PHE A 301 9.23 18.37 -4.70
N ASP A 302 9.81 19.46 -4.18
CA ASP A 302 10.48 20.47 -5.00
C ASP A 302 11.79 19.90 -5.61
N GLU A 303 12.54 19.06 -4.87
CA GLU A 303 13.70 18.32 -5.38
C GLU A 303 13.34 17.42 -6.56
N ALA A 304 12.31 16.59 -6.39
CA ALA A 304 11.84 15.69 -7.44
C ALA A 304 11.35 16.45 -8.68
N LEU A 305 10.59 17.53 -8.47
CA LEU A 305 10.07 18.35 -9.55
C LEU A 305 11.20 19.02 -10.35
N ALA A 306 12.19 19.59 -9.67
CA ALA A 306 13.35 20.20 -10.31
C ALA A 306 14.18 19.18 -11.11
N ALA A 307 14.42 18.01 -10.53
CA ALA A 307 15.22 16.96 -11.16
C ALA A 307 14.54 16.32 -12.38
N LEU A 308 13.21 16.18 -12.36
CA LEU A 308 12.47 15.40 -13.36
C LEU A 308 11.80 16.25 -14.46
N LYS A 309 11.64 17.56 -14.25
CA LYS A 309 10.98 18.47 -15.20
C LYS A 309 11.78 18.79 -16.47
N GLY A 310 13.09 18.55 -16.46
CA GLY A 310 14.01 18.90 -17.56
C GLY A 310 14.61 17.70 -18.31
N SER A 311 14.07 16.51 -18.09
CA SER A 311 14.68 15.25 -18.54
C SER A 311 13.91 14.59 -19.68
#